data_cf0dfe94c8a25195d24363a245464273
#
_entry.id   cf0dfe94c8a25195d24363a245464273
#
_cell.length_a   1.000
_cell.length_b   1.000
_cell.length_c   1.000
_cell.angle_alpha   90.00
_cell.angle_beta   90.00
_cell.angle_gamma   90.00
#
_symmetry.space_group_name_H-M   'P 1'
#
loop_
_entity.id
_entity.type
_entity.pdbx_description
1 polymer ?
#
loop_
_entity_poly.entity_id
_entity_poly.type
_entity_poly.pdbx_seq_one_letter_code
_entity_poly.pdbx_strand_id
1 'polypeptide(L)'
;MILAGAGHLIYGDGIPSRLSRRVDASQAIVLNVNSLPELNPALADYLILADQQKLPPSGKLGVFLDVESSPPSVNGFVENSGAAEAGIKEKDLLVSVDDQPIESYADLRIALMDREVGDVVKLSVKRERLILGTIVETYQVTLR
;
A
#
# COMPACT_ATOMS: atom_id res chain seq x y z
N MET A 1 21.17 3.16 -2.27
CA MET A 1 20.60 3.32 -0.92
C MET A 1 19.67 2.15 -0.67
N ILE A 2 19.71 1.56 0.54
CA ILE A 2 18.80 0.48 0.98
C ILE A 2 17.97 1.03 2.13
N LEU A 3 16.66 0.86 2.06
CA LEU A 3 15.71 1.17 3.13
C LEU A 3 15.23 -0.14 3.74
N ALA A 4 15.35 -0.27 5.05
CA ALA A 4 14.94 -1.47 5.78
C ALA A 4 14.50 -1.13 7.20
N GLY A 5 13.74 -2.03 7.83
CA GLY A 5 13.42 -1.89 9.24
C GLY A 5 14.69 -1.91 10.11
N ALA A 6 14.68 -1.13 11.19
CA ALA A 6 15.83 -0.93 12.07
C ALA A 6 16.48 -2.25 12.55
N GLY A 7 15.68 -3.25 12.89
CA GLY A 7 16.18 -4.57 13.32
C GLY A 7 17.06 -5.32 12.31
N HIS A 8 17.06 -4.91 11.04
CA HIS A 8 17.93 -5.47 10.00
C HIS A 8 19.24 -4.69 9.81
N LEU A 9 19.43 -3.59 10.52
CA LEU A 9 20.54 -2.65 10.33
C LEU A 9 21.37 -2.41 11.60
N ILE A 10 20.72 -2.45 12.78
CA ILE A 10 21.36 -2.08 14.05
C ILE A 10 22.60 -2.94 14.33
N TYR A 11 23.59 -2.31 14.97
CA TYR A 11 24.89 -2.88 15.31
C TYR A 11 25.74 -3.34 14.11
N GLY A 12 25.35 -2.98 12.89
CA GLY A 12 25.99 -3.49 11.68
C GLY A 12 25.63 -4.94 11.32
N ASP A 13 24.72 -5.56 12.07
CA ASP A 13 24.23 -6.91 11.82
C ASP A 13 23.24 -6.98 10.64
N GLY A 14 22.83 -8.17 10.28
CA GLY A 14 21.82 -8.39 9.24
C GLY A 14 22.28 -7.98 7.84
N ILE A 15 21.68 -6.91 7.26
CA ILE A 15 21.98 -6.48 5.89
C ILE A 15 23.42 -5.99 5.75
N PRO A 16 23.95 -5.09 6.61
CA PRO A 16 25.32 -4.60 6.49
C PRO A 16 26.36 -5.70 6.51
N SER A 17 26.29 -6.62 7.47
CA SER A 17 27.23 -7.74 7.59
C SER A 17 27.18 -8.73 6.42
N ARG A 18 25.99 -8.90 5.81
CA ARG A 18 25.81 -9.77 4.64
C ARG A 18 26.32 -9.09 3.36
N LEU A 19 26.16 -7.78 3.26
CA LEU A 19 26.64 -7.01 2.13
C LEU A 19 28.18 -6.99 2.11
N SER A 20 28.84 -6.74 3.24
CA SER A 20 30.31 -6.73 3.36
C SER A 20 30.98 -8.02 2.89
N ARG A 21 30.29 -9.16 3.00
CA ARG A 21 30.82 -10.46 2.53
C ARG A 21 30.73 -10.65 1.02
N ARG A 22 30.00 -9.79 0.33
CA ARG A 22 29.67 -9.96 -1.11
C ARG A 22 30.21 -8.82 -1.97
N VAL A 23 30.35 -7.66 -1.38
CA VAL A 23 30.74 -6.43 -2.08
C VAL A 23 31.76 -5.71 -1.24
N ASP A 24 32.90 -5.36 -1.84
CA ASP A 24 33.89 -4.47 -1.25
C ASP A 24 33.46 -3.02 -1.49
N ALA A 25 32.70 -2.48 -0.54
CA ALA A 25 32.17 -1.13 -0.60
C ALA A 25 32.06 -0.54 0.81
N SER A 26 32.31 0.77 0.91
CA SER A 26 32.05 1.52 2.14
C SER A 26 30.56 1.55 2.43
N GLN A 27 30.19 1.38 3.70
CA GLN A 27 28.83 1.42 4.18
C GLN A 27 28.70 2.45 5.30
N ALA A 28 27.55 3.09 5.38
CA ALA A 28 27.14 3.88 6.53
C ALA A 28 25.70 3.53 6.88
N ILE A 29 25.44 3.34 8.16
CA ILE A 29 24.12 3.02 8.70
C ILE A 29 23.55 4.31 9.28
N VAL A 30 22.38 4.69 8.81
CA VAL A 30 21.60 5.82 9.30
C VAL A 30 20.32 5.28 9.91
N LEU A 31 20.07 5.53 11.18
CA LEU A 31 18.84 5.16 11.88
C LEU A 31 18.04 6.40 12.26
N ASN A 32 16.73 6.31 12.03
CA ASN A 32 15.78 7.24 12.62
C ASN A 32 15.35 6.71 14.01
N VAL A 33 15.44 7.57 15.02
CA VAL A 33 15.00 7.31 16.39
C VAL A 33 13.92 8.31 16.80
N ASN A 34 12.98 7.88 17.64
CA ASN A 34 11.80 8.68 17.99
C ASN A 34 11.96 9.44 19.31
N SER A 35 12.98 9.12 20.11
CA SER A 35 13.18 9.74 21.42
C SER A 35 14.66 9.77 21.81
N LEU A 36 15.01 10.73 22.68
CA LEU A 36 16.38 10.88 23.22
C LEU A 36 16.87 9.64 23.99
N PRO A 37 16.04 8.94 24.79
CA PRO A 37 16.48 7.72 25.46
C PRO A 37 16.87 6.57 24.51
N GLU A 38 16.45 6.61 23.27
CA GLU A 38 16.81 5.64 22.24
C GLU A 38 18.17 5.95 21.56
N LEU A 39 18.78 7.11 21.87
CA LEU A 39 20.08 7.49 21.33
C LEU A 39 21.20 6.64 21.95
N ASN A 40 21.54 5.56 21.27
CA ASN A 40 22.68 4.72 21.61
C ASN A 40 23.67 4.73 20.43
N PRO A 41 24.86 5.32 20.61
CA PRO A 41 25.85 5.43 19.53
C PRO A 41 26.31 4.09 18.94
N ALA A 42 26.12 2.99 19.65
CA ALA A 42 26.47 1.67 19.16
C ALA A 42 25.50 1.13 18.09
N LEU A 43 24.31 1.75 17.92
CA LEU A 43 23.30 1.23 17.01
C LEU A 43 23.62 1.46 15.53
N ALA A 44 24.26 2.58 15.19
CA ALA A 44 24.50 3.01 13.81
C ALA A 44 25.57 4.09 13.73
N ASP A 45 26.07 4.36 12.53
CA ASP A 45 27.03 5.43 12.28
C ASP A 45 26.40 6.82 12.45
N TYR A 46 25.11 6.94 12.12
CA TYR A 46 24.34 8.19 12.28
C TYR A 46 22.97 7.88 12.87
N LEU A 47 22.59 8.67 13.89
CA LEU A 47 21.26 8.65 14.49
C LEU A 47 20.56 9.97 14.18
N ILE A 48 19.36 9.88 13.57
CA ILE A 48 18.53 11.04 13.25
C ILE A 48 17.34 11.02 14.21
N LEU A 49 17.22 12.06 15.04
CA LEU A 49 16.02 12.29 15.83
C LEU A 49 15.02 13.05 14.96
N ALA A 50 13.88 12.43 14.66
CA ALA A 50 12.81 13.06 13.92
C ALA A 50 11.49 12.98 14.70
N ASP A 51 10.72 14.05 14.59
CA ASP A 51 9.40 14.10 15.19
C ASP A 51 8.47 13.09 14.50
N GLN A 52 7.66 12.40 15.31
CA GLN A 52 6.66 11.51 14.79
C GLN A 52 5.60 12.29 14.01
N GLN A 53 5.51 12.05 12.71
CA GLN A 53 4.44 12.60 11.87
C GLN A 53 3.23 11.66 11.93
N LYS A 54 2.08 12.21 12.32
CA LYS A 54 0.80 11.49 12.24
C LYS A 54 0.19 11.79 10.87
N LEU A 55 0.22 10.80 9.99
CA LEU A 55 -0.44 10.91 8.70
C LEU A 55 -1.97 10.87 8.88
N PRO A 56 -2.72 11.56 7.99
CA PRO A 56 -4.17 11.42 7.95
C PRO A 56 -4.57 9.95 7.66
N PRO A 57 -5.77 9.53 8.09
CA PRO A 57 -6.25 8.19 7.76
C PRO A 57 -6.34 8.00 6.25
N SER A 58 -5.74 6.91 5.74
CA SER A 58 -5.82 6.58 4.33
C SER A 58 -7.23 6.15 3.94
N GLY A 59 -7.74 6.69 2.85
CA GLY A 59 -9.01 6.31 2.26
C GLY A 59 -8.98 4.88 1.70
N LYS A 60 -10.05 4.13 1.91
CA LYS A 60 -10.19 2.74 1.47
C LYS A 60 -11.50 2.54 0.72
N LEU A 61 -11.50 1.62 -0.24
CA LEU A 61 -12.73 1.19 -0.94
C LEU A 61 -13.68 0.42 -0.03
N GLY A 62 -13.16 -0.24 0.99
CA GLY A 62 -13.93 -1.07 1.91
C GLY A 62 -14.30 -2.45 1.33
N VAL A 63 -13.42 -3.05 0.53
CA VAL A 63 -13.62 -4.36 -0.12
C VAL A 63 -12.66 -5.41 0.39
N PHE A 64 -13.11 -6.66 0.43
CA PHE A 64 -12.25 -7.84 0.46
C PHE A 64 -11.97 -8.25 -0.98
N LEU A 65 -10.72 -8.57 -1.30
CA LEU A 65 -10.29 -8.91 -2.65
C LEU A 65 -9.71 -10.33 -2.71
N ASP A 66 -10.02 -11.01 -3.79
CA ASP A 66 -9.20 -12.10 -4.27
C ASP A 66 -8.02 -11.50 -5.03
N VAL A 67 -6.85 -11.56 -4.42
CA VAL A 67 -5.60 -10.96 -4.93
C VAL A 67 -4.82 -11.90 -5.84
N GLU A 68 -5.23 -13.16 -5.98
CA GLU A 68 -4.65 -14.11 -6.92
C GLU A 68 -5.22 -13.95 -8.33
N SER A 69 -6.40 -13.33 -8.45
CA SER A 69 -6.95 -12.96 -9.76
C SER A 69 -6.26 -11.73 -10.36
N SER A 70 -6.15 -11.66 -11.67
CA SER A 70 -5.59 -10.54 -12.43
C SER A 70 -6.57 -10.11 -13.53
N PRO A 71 -7.23 -8.95 -13.39
CA PRO A 71 -7.26 -8.01 -12.27
C PRO A 71 -7.88 -8.59 -10.98
N PRO A 72 -7.61 -7.96 -9.80
CA PRO A 72 -8.20 -8.39 -8.54
C PRO A 72 -9.73 -8.37 -8.56
N SER A 73 -10.37 -9.39 -8.00
CA SER A 73 -11.83 -9.47 -7.93
C SER A 73 -12.37 -9.16 -6.54
N VAL A 74 -13.55 -8.56 -6.48
CA VAL A 74 -14.24 -8.29 -5.21
C VAL A 74 -14.81 -9.57 -4.64
N ASN A 75 -14.39 -9.94 -3.43
CA ASN A 75 -14.84 -11.14 -2.71
C ASN A 75 -15.79 -10.83 -1.52
N GLY A 76 -16.05 -9.54 -1.26
CA GLY A 76 -16.94 -9.08 -0.20
C GLY A 76 -16.68 -7.64 0.20
N PHE A 77 -17.41 -7.18 1.22
CA PHE A 77 -17.37 -5.81 1.68
C PHE A 77 -17.24 -5.73 3.20
N VAL A 78 -16.57 -4.69 3.67
CA VAL A 78 -16.62 -4.32 5.09
C VAL A 78 -17.92 -3.56 5.38
N GLU A 79 -18.27 -3.44 6.65
CA GLU A 79 -19.36 -2.57 7.08
C GLU A 79 -19.12 -1.11 6.65
N ASN A 80 -20.14 -0.44 6.14
CA ASN A 80 -20.07 0.93 5.59
C ASN A 80 -19.08 1.10 4.43
N SER A 81 -18.96 0.09 3.58
CA SER A 81 -18.10 0.13 2.40
C SER A 81 -18.55 1.19 1.39
N GLY A 82 -17.65 2.13 1.03
CA GLY A 82 -17.92 3.10 -0.02
C GLY A 82 -18.12 2.45 -1.39
N ALA A 83 -17.43 1.35 -1.67
CA ALA A 83 -17.61 0.59 -2.90
C ALA A 83 -19.00 -0.08 -2.98
N ALA A 84 -19.47 -0.68 -1.87
CA ALA A 84 -20.81 -1.27 -1.82
C ALA A 84 -21.90 -0.20 -2.00
N GLU A 85 -21.78 0.95 -1.33
CA GLU A 85 -22.71 2.07 -1.48
C GLU A 85 -22.75 2.60 -2.92
N ALA A 86 -21.62 2.61 -3.62
CA ALA A 86 -21.54 3.02 -5.02
C ALA A 86 -22.16 2.00 -6.00
N GLY A 87 -22.45 0.78 -5.57
CA GLY A 87 -23.07 -0.26 -6.42
C GLY A 87 -22.11 -1.30 -6.99
N ILE A 88 -20.85 -1.34 -6.50
CA ILE A 88 -19.91 -2.43 -6.77
C ILE A 88 -20.48 -3.72 -6.18
N LYS A 89 -20.23 -4.85 -6.81
CA LYS A 89 -20.75 -6.17 -6.42
C LYS A 89 -19.63 -7.18 -6.25
N GLU A 90 -19.92 -8.24 -5.54
CA GLU A 90 -19.04 -9.41 -5.50
C GLU A 90 -18.80 -9.95 -6.92
N LYS A 91 -17.60 -10.44 -7.17
CA LYS A 91 -17.08 -10.92 -8.46
C LYS A 91 -16.83 -9.83 -9.50
N ASP A 92 -17.01 -8.55 -9.18
CA ASP A 92 -16.52 -7.48 -10.03
C ASP A 92 -14.99 -7.50 -10.08
N LEU A 93 -14.41 -7.42 -11.27
CA LEU A 93 -12.97 -7.26 -11.46
C LEU A 93 -12.61 -5.77 -11.49
N LEU A 94 -11.69 -5.34 -10.64
CA LEU A 94 -11.26 -3.93 -10.57
C LEU A 94 -10.28 -3.63 -11.70
N VAL A 95 -10.68 -2.88 -12.71
CA VAL A 95 -9.86 -2.67 -13.92
C VAL A 95 -9.18 -1.31 -14.01
N SER A 96 -9.71 -0.27 -13.36
CA SER A 96 -9.00 1.01 -13.25
C SER A 96 -9.49 1.86 -12.07
N VAL A 97 -8.59 2.72 -11.57
CA VAL A 97 -8.89 3.80 -10.61
C VAL A 97 -8.41 5.12 -11.22
N ASP A 98 -9.30 6.11 -11.36
CA ASP A 98 -9.00 7.42 -11.97
C ASP A 98 -8.28 7.29 -13.33
N ASP A 99 -8.75 6.36 -14.16
CA ASP A 99 -8.19 6.00 -15.46
C ASP A 99 -6.79 5.32 -15.42
N GLN A 100 -6.21 5.06 -14.23
CA GLN A 100 -5.02 4.23 -14.08
C GLN A 100 -5.42 2.75 -14.11
N PRO A 101 -4.86 1.95 -15.02
CA PRO A 101 -5.18 0.53 -15.12
C PRO A 101 -4.73 -0.24 -13.88
N ILE A 102 -5.53 -1.22 -13.47
CA ILE A 102 -5.28 -2.12 -12.35
C ILE A 102 -5.17 -3.55 -12.88
N GLU A 103 -3.98 -4.10 -12.84
CA GLU A 103 -3.70 -5.49 -13.22
C GLU A 103 -3.42 -6.36 -11.99
N SER A 104 -2.99 -5.74 -10.89
CA SER A 104 -2.62 -6.41 -9.64
C SER A 104 -3.11 -5.65 -8.40
N TYR A 105 -3.07 -6.33 -7.25
CA TYR A 105 -3.32 -5.69 -5.96
C TYR A 105 -2.30 -4.56 -5.66
N ALA A 106 -1.06 -4.69 -6.14
CA ALA A 106 -0.06 -3.64 -5.97
C ALA A 106 -0.45 -2.36 -6.71
N ASP A 107 -0.97 -2.45 -7.94
CA ASP A 107 -1.43 -1.29 -8.70
C ASP A 107 -2.57 -0.57 -7.98
N LEU A 108 -3.54 -1.34 -7.45
CA LEU A 108 -4.63 -0.77 -6.66
C LEU A 108 -4.10 -0.02 -5.43
N ARG A 109 -3.14 -0.58 -4.71
CA ARG A 109 -2.54 0.08 -3.55
C ARG A 109 -1.80 1.36 -3.93
N ILE A 110 -1.10 1.37 -5.05
CA ILE A 110 -0.41 2.55 -5.57
C ILE A 110 -1.41 3.64 -5.96
N ALA A 111 -2.49 3.27 -6.66
CA ALA A 111 -3.52 4.22 -7.08
C ALA A 111 -4.27 4.88 -5.91
N LEU A 112 -4.31 4.22 -4.75
CA LEU A 112 -4.98 4.72 -3.53
C LEU A 112 -4.00 5.25 -2.46
N MET A 113 -2.68 5.23 -2.70
CA MET A 113 -1.67 5.45 -1.66
C MET A 113 -1.77 6.84 -1.00
N ASP A 114 -2.07 7.86 -1.80
CA ASP A 114 -2.13 9.26 -1.34
C ASP A 114 -3.58 9.75 -1.16
N ARG A 115 -4.55 8.84 -1.09
CA ARG A 115 -5.96 9.17 -0.93
C ARG A 115 -6.36 9.15 0.54
N GLU A 116 -7.20 10.12 0.92
CA GLU A 116 -7.71 10.27 2.28
C GLU A 116 -9.16 9.80 2.39
N VAL A 117 -9.62 9.61 3.63
CA VAL A 117 -11.04 9.36 3.91
C VAL A 117 -11.88 10.54 3.43
N GLY A 118 -12.93 10.26 2.66
CA GLY A 118 -13.81 11.26 2.05
C GLY A 118 -13.45 11.60 0.60
N ASP A 119 -12.27 11.25 0.10
CA ASP A 119 -11.94 11.40 -1.32
C ASP A 119 -12.88 10.57 -2.18
N VAL A 120 -13.17 11.09 -3.37
CA VAL A 120 -13.98 10.38 -4.37
C VAL A 120 -13.07 9.94 -5.51
N VAL A 121 -13.09 8.65 -5.80
CA VAL A 121 -12.35 8.07 -6.92
C VAL A 121 -13.30 7.49 -7.96
N LYS A 122 -12.88 7.53 -9.22
CA LYS A 122 -13.57 6.92 -10.35
C LYS A 122 -13.07 5.47 -10.50
N LEU A 123 -13.88 4.50 -10.09
CA LEU A 123 -13.55 3.08 -10.14
C LEU A 123 -14.25 2.41 -11.31
N SER A 124 -13.50 1.85 -12.25
CA SER A 124 -14.06 1.02 -13.32
C SER A 124 -13.94 -0.46 -12.98
N VAL A 125 -15.02 -1.18 -13.20
CA VAL A 125 -15.09 -2.62 -12.95
C VAL A 125 -15.57 -3.36 -14.19
N LYS A 126 -15.09 -4.58 -14.33
CA LYS A 126 -15.55 -5.52 -15.35
C LYS A 126 -16.47 -6.54 -14.67
N ARG A 127 -17.71 -6.62 -15.15
CA ARG A 127 -18.78 -7.45 -14.59
C ARG A 127 -19.33 -8.40 -15.64
N GLU A 128 -19.46 -9.67 -15.27
CA GLU A 128 -20.18 -10.65 -16.09
C GLU A 128 -21.69 -10.54 -15.87
N ARG A 129 -22.45 -10.50 -16.95
CA ARG A 129 -23.91 -10.55 -16.96
C ARG A 129 -24.41 -11.70 -17.81
N LEU A 130 -25.38 -12.45 -17.30
CA LEU A 130 -25.93 -13.66 -17.94
C LEU A 130 -26.40 -13.47 -19.39
N ILE A 131 -26.92 -12.29 -19.74
CA ILE A 131 -27.50 -12.01 -21.06
C ILE A 131 -26.61 -11.12 -21.91
N LEU A 132 -25.88 -10.17 -21.29
CA LEU A 132 -25.12 -9.15 -21.99
C LEU A 132 -23.61 -9.51 -22.11
N GLY A 133 -23.19 -10.64 -21.56
CA GLY A 133 -21.79 -11.00 -21.47
C GLY A 133 -21.03 -10.08 -20.50
N THR A 134 -19.77 -9.82 -20.81
CA THR A 134 -18.90 -8.98 -19.97
C THR A 134 -19.06 -7.51 -20.33
N ILE A 135 -19.35 -6.67 -19.34
CA ILE A 135 -19.46 -5.21 -19.48
C ILE A 135 -18.47 -4.50 -18.56
N VAL A 136 -18.05 -3.30 -18.94
CA VAL A 136 -17.28 -2.40 -18.07
C VAL A 136 -18.22 -1.30 -17.59
N GLU A 137 -18.30 -1.15 -16.29
CA GLU A 137 -19.10 -0.13 -15.61
C GLU A 137 -18.18 0.75 -14.76
N THR A 138 -18.51 2.04 -14.66
CA THR A 138 -17.71 3.02 -13.91
C THR A 138 -18.56 3.63 -12.81
N TYR A 139 -17.98 3.74 -11.62
CA TYR A 139 -18.62 4.22 -10.41
C TYR A 139 -17.81 5.33 -9.75
N GLN A 140 -18.47 6.29 -9.14
CA GLN A 140 -17.86 7.24 -8.23
C GLN A 140 -17.92 6.64 -6.83
N VAL A 141 -16.77 6.36 -6.23
CA VAL A 141 -16.65 5.71 -4.92
C VAL A 141 -16.07 6.69 -3.92
N THR A 142 -16.81 6.98 -2.86
CA THR A 142 -16.28 7.76 -1.73
C THR A 142 -15.50 6.83 -0.81
N LEU A 143 -14.24 7.14 -0.59
CA LEU A 143 -13.35 6.37 0.28
C LEU A 143 -13.69 6.55 1.76
N ARG A 144 -13.57 5.48 2.54
CA ARG A 144 -13.90 5.44 3.99
C ARG A 144 -12.67 5.13 4.84
#